data_8965280a9d46f77965115608c6514453
#
_entry.id   8965280a9d46f77965115608c6514453
#
_cell.length_a   1.000
_cell.length_b   1.000
_cell.length_c   1.000
_cell.angle_alpha   90.00
_cell.angle_beta   90.00
_cell.angle_gamma   90.00
#
_symmetry.space_group_name_H-M   'P 1'
#
loop_
_entity.id
_entity.type
_entity.pdbx_description
1 polymer ?
#
loop_
_entity_poly.entity_id
_entity_poly.type
_entity_poly.pdbx_seq_one_letter_code
_entity_poly.pdbx_strand_id
1 'polypeptide(L)'
;VAEFGLLIAALPLEQLLPVGDGHPVLVLPGLLADDGSTWMLRRILRDLGYRVHGWRLGRNLGPTAETVAGLQDRLLDLRSRYDSEVSVIGWSLGGIYARTLARDTPTAVRQVITLGSPIRLAHERQSRAGRAFNRYAHLHVVPRELPLESGVDALPVPATSIYSRCDGIVAWQACLDPPSARAENIAVVGSHLGFGHHPAVIWAVTDRLAQPFGEWAPFRAPAALRPLYPPADTPPGRSPQP
;
A
#
# COMPACT_ATOMS: atom_id res chain seq x y z
N VAL A 1 -0.35 -15.18 14.30
CA VAL A 1 -0.79 -16.61 14.30
C VAL A 1 -2.27 -16.69 13.95
N ALA A 2 -3.16 -15.90 14.59
CA ALA A 2 -4.61 -15.93 14.32
C ALA A 2 -4.95 -15.54 12.85
N GLU A 3 -4.31 -14.51 12.30
CA GLU A 3 -4.55 -14.03 10.93
C GLU A 3 -4.08 -15.02 9.86
N PHE A 4 -2.99 -15.76 10.13
CA PHE A 4 -2.56 -16.86 9.26
C PHE A 4 -3.55 -18.03 9.28
N GLY A 5 -4.14 -18.32 10.44
CA GLY A 5 -5.24 -19.29 10.56
C GLY A 5 -6.49 -18.87 9.77
N LEU A 6 -6.82 -17.57 9.77
CA LEU A 6 -7.90 -17.02 8.94
C LEU A 6 -7.61 -17.17 7.45
N LEU A 7 -6.35 -16.99 7.01
CA LEU A 7 -5.99 -17.21 5.62
C LEU A 7 -6.22 -18.67 5.22
N ILE A 8 -5.75 -19.63 6.02
CA ILE A 8 -5.97 -21.06 5.74
C ILE A 8 -7.46 -21.40 5.66
N ALA A 9 -8.26 -20.84 6.57
CA ALA A 9 -9.71 -21.02 6.53
C ALA A 9 -10.38 -20.35 5.31
N ALA A 10 -9.75 -19.34 4.73
CA ALA A 10 -10.22 -18.62 3.56
C ALA A 10 -9.68 -19.18 2.22
N LEU A 11 -8.78 -20.16 2.22
CA LEU A 11 -8.25 -20.78 0.99
C LEU A 11 -9.33 -21.24 -0.01
N PRO A 12 -10.49 -21.78 0.43
CA PRO A 12 -11.58 -22.09 -0.49
C PRO A 12 -12.14 -20.86 -1.21
N LEU A 13 -11.98 -19.66 -0.64
CA LEU A 13 -12.42 -18.39 -1.22
C LEU A 13 -11.43 -17.83 -2.26
N GLU A 14 -10.21 -18.36 -2.34
CA GLU A 14 -9.24 -17.96 -3.36
C GLU A 14 -9.78 -18.18 -4.78
N GLN A 15 -10.58 -19.22 -5.00
CA GLN A 15 -11.22 -19.49 -6.28
C GLN A 15 -12.27 -18.44 -6.68
N LEU A 16 -12.69 -17.60 -5.73
CA LEU A 16 -13.65 -16.52 -5.98
C LEU A 16 -12.94 -15.16 -6.17
N LEU A 17 -11.62 -15.12 -5.98
CA LEU A 17 -10.85 -13.89 -6.20
C LEU A 17 -10.88 -13.51 -7.68
N PRO A 18 -10.98 -12.21 -8.00
CA PRO A 18 -10.92 -11.74 -9.38
C PRO A 18 -9.61 -12.18 -10.06
N VAL A 19 -9.73 -12.72 -11.27
CA VAL A 19 -8.58 -13.10 -12.10
C VAL A 19 -7.93 -11.84 -12.65
N GLY A 20 -6.58 -11.83 -12.69
CA GLY A 20 -5.80 -10.71 -13.18
C GLY A 20 -5.80 -10.62 -14.71
N ASP A 21 -5.64 -9.41 -15.21
CA ASP A 21 -5.49 -9.07 -16.64
C ASP A 21 -4.04 -9.16 -17.14
N GLY A 22 -3.11 -9.62 -16.29
CA GLY A 22 -1.69 -9.76 -16.62
C GLY A 22 -0.87 -8.49 -16.54
N HIS A 23 -1.41 -7.36 -16.09
CA HIS A 23 -0.63 -6.14 -15.94
C HIS A 23 0.46 -6.24 -14.84
N PRO A 24 1.54 -5.44 -14.92
CA PRO A 24 2.61 -5.48 -13.95
C PRO A 24 2.20 -4.88 -12.60
N VAL A 25 2.60 -5.56 -11.52
CA VAL A 25 2.39 -5.13 -10.13
C VAL A 25 3.73 -5.07 -9.41
N LEU A 26 4.07 -3.93 -8.83
CA LEU A 26 5.25 -3.73 -7.99
C LEU A 26 4.84 -3.70 -6.52
N VAL A 27 5.46 -4.53 -5.68
CA VAL A 27 5.17 -4.60 -4.24
C VAL A 27 6.36 -4.13 -3.44
N LEU A 28 6.15 -3.11 -2.60
CA LEU A 28 7.17 -2.43 -1.81
C LEU A 28 7.05 -2.79 -0.33
N PRO A 29 8.13 -3.25 0.32
CA PRO A 29 8.13 -3.67 1.72
C PRO A 29 8.15 -2.49 2.69
N GLY A 30 7.75 -2.75 3.95
CA GLY A 30 7.86 -1.79 5.05
C GLY A 30 9.30 -1.59 5.54
N LEU A 31 9.45 -0.68 6.51
CA LEU A 31 10.75 -0.41 7.18
C LEU A 31 11.32 -1.69 7.78
N LEU A 32 12.63 -1.89 7.63
CA LEU A 32 13.42 -3.06 8.07
C LEU A 32 13.03 -4.39 7.42
N ALA A 33 12.05 -4.39 6.54
CA ALA A 33 11.63 -5.55 5.77
C ALA A 33 12.32 -5.61 4.39
N ASP A 34 12.21 -6.74 3.74
CA ASP A 34 12.67 -6.99 2.37
C ASP A 34 11.57 -7.71 1.56
N ASP A 35 11.91 -8.20 0.39
CA ASP A 35 10.98 -8.97 -0.45
C ASP A 35 10.43 -10.23 0.22
N GLY A 36 11.11 -10.77 1.23
CA GLY A 36 10.62 -11.89 2.01
C GLY A 36 9.33 -11.58 2.75
N SER A 37 9.15 -10.35 3.24
CA SER A 37 7.95 -9.94 3.97
C SER A 37 6.69 -9.91 3.11
N THR A 38 6.84 -9.71 1.80
CA THR A 38 5.72 -9.57 0.84
C THR A 38 5.52 -10.83 -0.02
N TRP A 39 6.24 -11.90 0.26
CA TRP A 39 6.28 -13.09 -0.62
C TRP A 39 4.89 -13.74 -0.80
N MET A 40 4.10 -13.82 0.28
CA MET A 40 2.78 -14.44 0.26
C MET A 40 1.82 -13.66 -0.64
N LEU A 41 1.69 -12.35 -0.41
CA LEU A 41 0.87 -11.48 -1.24
C LEU A 41 1.31 -11.57 -2.72
N ARG A 42 2.62 -11.49 -2.98
CA ARG A 42 3.15 -11.58 -4.35
C ARG A 42 2.87 -12.94 -4.99
N ARG A 43 2.88 -14.03 -4.21
CA ARG A 43 2.54 -15.36 -4.71
C ARG A 43 1.08 -15.44 -5.12
N ILE A 44 0.17 -15.07 -4.22
CA ILE A 44 -1.28 -15.08 -4.50
C ILE A 44 -1.59 -14.27 -5.77
N LEU A 45 -1.05 -13.07 -5.90
CA LEU A 45 -1.28 -12.24 -7.07
C LEU A 45 -0.71 -12.84 -8.35
N ARG A 46 0.41 -13.58 -8.30
CA ARG A 46 0.91 -14.32 -9.47
C ARG A 46 0.01 -15.48 -9.84
N ASP A 47 -0.47 -16.23 -8.85
CA ASP A 47 -1.38 -17.36 -9.07
C ASP A 47 -2.71 -16.89 -9.69
N LEU A 48 -3.11 -15.62 -9.44
CA LEU A 48 -4.23 -14.94 -10.10
C LEU A 48 -3.92 -14.40 -11.51
N GLY A 49 -2.68 -14.50 -11.99
CA GLY A 49 -2.31 -14.12 -13.35
C GLY A 49 -1.63 -12.78 -13.53
N TYR A 50 -1.36 -12.02 -12.45
CA TYR A 50 -0.61 -10.76 -12.53
C TYR A 50 0.90 -10.98 -12.71
N ARG A 51 1.61 -10.02 -13.33
CA ARG A 51 3.07 -10.00 -13.45
C ARG A 51 3.69 -9.31 -12.23
N VAL A 52 3.82 -10.04 -11.13
CA VAL A 52 4.14 -9.45 -9.82
C VAL A 52 5.63 -9.45 -9.51
N HIS A 53 6.13 -8.29 -9.14
CA HIS A 53 7.53 -8.02 -8.84
C HIS A 53 7.72 -7.50 -7.42
N GLY A 54 8.82 -7.92 -6.80
CA GLY A 54 9.34 -7.27 -5.59
C GLY A 54 10.21 -6.06 -5.96
N TRP A 55 10.55 -5.29 -4.93
CA TRP A 55 11.34 -4.08 -5.10
C TRP A 55 12.82 -4.34 -5.44
N ARG A 56 13.39 -5.46 -4.96
CA ARG A 56 14.76 -5.93 -5.24
C ARG A 56 15.88 -5.01 -4.73
N LEU A 57 15.64 -4.18 -3.73
CA LEU A 57 16.60 -3.26 -3.16
C LEU A 57 17.11 -3.71 -1.78
N GLY A 58 16.97 -5.01 -1.45
CA GLY A 58 17.40 -5.57 -0.17
C GLY A 58 16.52 -5.16 1.00
N ARG A 59 17.13 -4.88 2.15
CA ARG A 59 16.42 -4.46 3.35
C ARG A 59 16.08 -2.96 3.29
N ASN A 60 14.83 -2.63 3.55
CA ASN A 60 14.37 -1.24 3.58
C ASN A 60 14.87 -0.51 4.83
N LEU A 61 15.95 0.24 4.71
CA LEU A 61 16.52 1.05 5.79
C LEU A 61 16.03 2.50 5.80
N GLY A 62 15.05 2.83 4.97
CA GLY A 62 14.55 4.19 4.77
C GLY A 62 14.97 4.76 3.42
N PRO A 63 14.79 6.08 3.19
CA PRO A 63 15.05 6.74 1.92
C PRO A 63 16.55 7.00 1.72
N THR A 64 17.36 5.94 1.61
CA THR A 64 18.77 6.06 1.22
C THR A 64 18.89 6.45 -0.26
N ALA A 65 20.07 6.92 -0.69
CA ALA A 65 20.32 7.26 -2.10
C ALA A 65 20.01 6.09 -3.04
N GLU A 66 20.42 4.88 -2.64
CA GLU A 66 20.17 3.65 -3.37
C GLU A 66 18.66 3.32 -3.45
N THR A 67 17.93 3.52 -2.33
CA THR A 67 16.50 3.30 -2.30
C THR A 67 15.76 4.25 -3.22
N VAL A 68 16.07 5.55 -3.16
CA VAL A 68 15.38 6.57 -3.96
C VAL A 68 15.63 6.38 -5.45
N ALA A 69 16.88 6.20 -5.85
CA ALA A 69 17.24 5.96 -7.25
C ALA A 69 16.67 4.61 -7.75
N GLY A 70 16.89 3.54 -6.98
CA GLY A 70 16.47 2.20 -7.36
C GLY A 70 14.95 2.01 -7.48
N LEU A 71 14.16 2.76 -6.71
CA LEU A 71 12.70 2.75 -6.82
C LEU A 71 12.23 3.31 -8.17
N GLN A 72 12.80 4.43 -8.58
CA GLN A 72 12.49 5.06 -9.88
C GLN A 72 12.90 4.16 -11.04
N ASP A 73 14.16 3.67 -11.00
CA ASP A 73 14.67 2.75 -12.02
C ASP A 73 13.82 1.49 -12.13
N ARG A 74 13.40 0.97 -10.97
CA ARG A 74 12.55 -0.24 -10.91
C ARG A 74 11.18 -0.04 -11.54
N LEU A 75 10.54 1.10 -11.28
CA LEU A 75 9.25 1.44 -11.89
C LEU A 75 9.38 1.56 -13.42
N LEU A 76 10.40 2.30 -13.88
CA LEU A 76 10.63 2.54 -15.31
C LEU A 76 11.04 1.27 -16.07
N ASP A 77 11.86 0.39 -15.47
CA ASP A 77 12.18 -0.94 -16.02
C ASP A 77 10.90 -1.75 -16.26
N LEU A 78 10.01 -1.81 -15.27
CA LEU A 78 8.76 -2.55 -15.41
C LEU A 78 7.83 -1.92 -16.43
N ARG A 79 7.68 -0.60 -16.42
CA ARG A 79 6.87 0.14 -17.39
C ARG A 79 7.35 -0.14 -18.83
N SER A 80 8.65 -0.06 -19.05
CA SER A 80 9.26 -0.33 -20.38
C SER A 80 9.14 -1.78 -20.78
N ARG A 81 9.40 -2.71 -19.87
CA ARG A 81 9.38 -4.16 -20.12
C ARG A 81 8.02 -4.67 -20.57
N TYR A 82 6.96 -4.15 -20.01
CA TYR A 82 5.60 -4.62 -20.26
C TYR A 82 4.77 -3.69 -21.14
N ASP A 83 5.35 -2.56 -21.52
CA ASP A 83 4.65 -1.49 -22.27
C ASP A 83 3.27 -1.17 -21.68
N SER A 84 3.21 -1.11 -20.34
CA SER A 84 1.97 -0.95 -19.57
C SER A 84 2.25 -0.28 -18.23
N GLU A 85 1.30 0.53 -17.76
CA GLU A 85 1.38 1.16 -16.44
C GLU A 85 1.42 0.09 -15.33
N VAL A 86 2.17 0.40 -14.27
CA VAL A 86 2.43 -0.48 -13.13
C VAL A 86 1.48 -0.16 -11.99
N SER A 87 0.74 -1.15 -11.47
CA SER A 87 0.08 -1.00 -10.17
C SER A 87 1.12 -1.12 -9.06
N VAL A 88 1.14 -0.16 -8.14
CA VAL A 88 2.13 -0.14 -7.04
C VAL A 88 1.43 -0.38 -5.71
N ILE A 89 1.83 -1.46 -5.04
CA ILE A 89 1.35 -1.80 -3.68
C ILE A 89 2.46 -1.51 -2.70
N GLY A 90 2.19 -0.67 -1.70
CA GLY A 90 3.17 -0.35 -0.68
C GLY A 90 2.70 -0.69 0.72
N TRP A 91 3.50 -1.44 1.48
CA TRP A 91 3.21 -1.77 2.86
C TRP A 91 3.97 -0.85 3.81
N SER A 92 3.27 -0.22 4.76
CA SER A 92 3.87 0.68 5.75
C SER A 92 4.70 1.79 5.07
N LEU A 93 6.01 1.90 5.32
CA LEU A 93 6.91 2.84 4.64
C LEU A 93 6.89 2.66 3.11
N GLY A 94 6.72 1.43 2.63
CA GLY A 94 6.59 1.16 1.20
C GLY A 94 5.42 1.88 0.53
N GLY A 95 4.35 2.16 1.27
CA GLY A 95 3.22 2.93 0.73
C GLY A 95 3.53 4.42 0.55
N ILE A 96 4.41 4.98 1.37
CA ILE A 96 4.93 6.35 1.16
C ILE A 96 5.71 6.38 -0.15
N TYR A 97 6.59 5.40 -0.39
CA TYR A 97 7.34 5.31 -1.65
C TYR A 97 6.42 5.12 -2.86
N ALA A 98 5.38 4.28 -2.74
CA ALA A 98 4.41 4.08 -3.82
C ALA A 98 3.73 5.40 -4.23
N ARG A 99 3.38 6.23 -3.24
CA ARG A 99 2.79 7.54 -3.47
C ARG A 99 3.77 8.54 -4.07
N THR A 100 5.02 8.54 -3.61
CA THR A 100 6.09 9.36 -4.21
C THR A 100 6.28 9.01 -5.68
N LEU A 101 6.41 7.73 -6.03
CA LEU A 101 6.50 7.27 -7.40
C LEU A 101 5.32 7.74 -8.27
N ALA A 102 4.09 7.69 -7.73
CA ALA A 102 2.90 8.12 -8.44
C ALA A 102 2.85 9.64 -8.66
N ARG A 103 3.46 10.44 -7.78
CA ARG A 103 3.59 11.90 -7.97
C ARG A 103 4.68 12.26 -8.98
N ASP A 104 5.81 11.60 -8.86
CA ASP A 104 6.98 11.89 -9.69
C ASP A 104 6.81 11.39 -11.13
N THR A 105 6.13 10.25 -11.30
CA THR A 105 5.97 9.61 -12.61
C THR A 105 4.55 9.04 -12.79
N PRO A 106 3.51 9.89 -12.80
CA PRO A 106 2.12 9.44 -12.84
C PRO A 106 1.76 8.65 -14.12
N THR A 107 2.47 8.89 -15.21
CA THR A 107 2.26 8.18 -16.49
C THR A 107 2.81 6.76 -16.49
N ALA A 108 3.61 6.38 -15.49
CA ALA A 108 4.09 5.01 -15.33
C ALA A 108 3.27 4.21 -14.30
N VAL A 109 2.42 4.87 -13.52
CA VAL A 109 1.66 4.25 -12.43
C VAL A 109 0.18 4.13 -12.78
N ARG A 110 -0.33 2.89 -12.79
CA ARG A 110 -1.75 2.59 -13.04
C ARG A 110 -2.62 2.98 -11.83
N GLN A 111 -2.20 2.61 -10.63
CA GLN A 111 -2.85 2.90 -9.36
C GLN A 111 -1.90 2.67 -8.19
N VAL A 112 -2.23 3.22 -7.03
CA VAL A 112 -1.53 2.99 -5.76
C VAL A 112 -2.45 2.32 -4.76
N ILE A 113 -1.97 1.25 -4.13
CA ILE A 113 -2.63 0.61 -2.98
C ILE A 113 -1.67 0.65 -1.79
N THR A 114 -2.09 1.26 -0.68
CA THR A 114 -1.28 1.34 0.54
C THR A 114 -1.84 0.44 1.62
N LEU A 115 -0.96 -0.26 2.35
CA LEU A 115 -1.30 -1.20 3.42
C LEU A 115 -0.74 -0.68 4.73
N GLY A 116 -1.58 -0.15 5.62
CA GLY A 116 -1.17 0.39 6.92
C GLY A 116 -0.08 1.45 6.82
N SER A 117 -0.12 2.31 5.83
CA SER A 117 0.94 3.28 5.55
C SER A 117 0.66 4.63 6.19
N PRO A 118 1.62 5.21 6.93
CA PRO A 118 1.42 6.50 7.61
C PRO A 118 1.58 7.66 6.62
N ILE A 119 0.64 7.81 5.71
CA ILE A 119 0.67 8.82 4.65
C ILE A 119 0.38 10.25 5.13
N ARG A 120 -0.15 10.40 6.35
CA ARG A 120 -0.46 11.69 6.97
C ARG A 120 0.01 11.73 8.42
N LEU A 121 1.32 11.74 8.66
CA LEU A 121 1.84 11.89 10.02
C LEU A 121 1.78 13.36 10.45
N ALA A 122 0.81 13.70 11.30
CA ALA A 122 0.77 15.00 11.95
C ALA A 122 1.78 15.08 13.14
N HIS A 123 2.13 13.94 13.75
CA HIS A 123 3.06 13.84 14.87
C HIS A 123 3.85 12.54 14.83
N GLU A 124 5.12 12.58 15.26
CA GLU A 124 5.99 11.38 15.35
C GLU A 124 5.39 10.25 16.21
N ARG A 125 4.51 10.57 17.16
CA ARG A 125 3.84 9.59 18.03
C ARG A 125 2.82 8.71 17.31
N GLN A 126 2.43 9.05 16.08
CA GLN A 126 1.47 8.28 15.29
C GLN A 126 2.08 7.01 14.66
N SER A 127 3.39 6.81 14.78
CA SER A 127 4.04 5.56 14.39
C SER A 127 5.06 5.11 15.44
N ARG A 128 4.92 3.87 15.90
CA ARG A 128 5.93 3.22 16.76
C ARG A 128 7.22 2.88 16.02
N ALA A 129 7.20 2.93 14.70
CA ALA A 129 8.38 2.70 13.85
C ALA A 129 9.36 3.89 13.85
N GLY A 130 8.99 5.07 14.40
CA GLY A 130 9.82 6.27 14.38
C GLY A 130 11.21 6.08 14.98
N ARG A 131 11.35 5.32 16.09
CA ARG A 131 12.67 5.04 16.68
C ARG A 131 13.56 4.21 15.74
N ALA A 132 12.99 3.21 15.07
CA ALA A 132 13.69 2.39 14.11
C ALA A 132 14.07 3.19 12.86
N PHE A 133 13.19 4.06 12.37
CA PHE A 133 13.44 4.95 11.26
C PHE A 133 14.59 5.93 11.59
N ASN A 134 14.54 6.58 12.75
CA ASN A 134 15.55 7.54 13.20
C ASN A 134 16.93 6.89 13.43
N ARG A 135 16.99 5.58 13.75
CA ARG A 135 18.26 4.86 13.90
C ARG A 135 19.08 4.87 12.60
N TYR A 136 18.44 4.88 11.46
CA TYR A 136 19.07 4.87 10.13
C TYR A 136 19.04 6.24 9.45
N ALA A 137 18.62 7.31 10.14
CA ALA A 137 18.48 8.64 9.57
C ALA A 137 19.79 9.20 8.98
N HIS A 138 20.95 8.74 9.46
CA HIS A 138 22.26 9.11 8.91
C HIS A 138 22.52 8.58 7.50
N LEU A 139 21.75 7.59 7.04
CA LEU A 139 21.83 7.03 5.69
C LEU A 139 20.83 7.71 4.73
N HIS A 140 19.90 8.50 5.26
CA HIS A 140 18.83 9.09 4.47
C HIS A 140 19.33 10.31 3.70
N VAL A 141 19.05 10.37 2.41
CA VAL A 141 19.44 11.50 1.54
C VAL A 141 18.36 12.55 1.42
N VAL A 142 17.11 12.18 1.71
CA VAL A 142 16.01 13.14 1.77
C VAL A 142 16.03 13.75 3.17
N PRO A 143 16.20 15.09 3.31
CA PRO A 143 16.02 15.74 4.60
C PRO A 143 14.70 15.26 5.21
N ARG A 144 14.60 15.16 6.52
CA ARG A 144 13.51 14.67 7.39
C ARG A 144 12.05 14.76 6.89
N GLU A 145 11.89 15.41 5.81
CA GLU A 145 10.73 15.57 4.96
C GLU A 145 10.75 14.58 3.77
N LEU A 146 10.76 13.25 4.05
CA LEU A 146 9.87 12.49 3.18
C LEU A 146 8.58 13.30 3.27
N PRO A 147 7.96 13.68 2.15
CA PRO A 147 6.70 14.36 2.24
C PRO A 147 5.73 13.40 2.91
N LEU A 148 5.82 13.36 4.21
CA LEU A 148 4.72 12.99 5.07
C LEU A 148 3.73 14.05 4.70
N GLU A 149 2.85 13.64 3.81
CA GLU A 149 1.96 14.53 3.09
C GLU A 149 1.16 15.36 4.08
N SER A 150 1.79 16.41 4.62
CA SER A 150 1.11 17.40 5.40
C SER A 150 0.27 18.24 4.46
N GLY A 151 -1.02 18.01 4.45
CA GLY A 151 -1.97 18.89 3.77
C GLY A 151 -2.12 18.65 2.26
N VAL A 152 -2.59 17.54 1.87
CA VAL A 152 -2.29 16.89 0.64
C VAL A 152 -3.37 16.95 -0.39
N ASP A 153 -2.98 17.28 -1.59
CA ASP A 153 -3.75 17.05 -2.80
C ASP A 153 -3.86 15.54 -3.09
N ALA A 154 -4.98 15.13 -3.67
CA ALA A 154 -5.19 13.78 -4.12
C ALA A 154 -4.07 13.33 -5.06
N LEU A 155 -3.78 12.04 -5.12
CA LEU A 155 -2.86 11.50 -6.11
C LEU A 155 -3.40 11.71 -7.53
N PRO A 156 -2.52 11.91 -8.51
CA PRO A 156 -2.93 12.03 -9.92
C PRO A 156 -3.47 10.72 -10.50
N VAL A 157 -3.29 9.61 -9.80
CA VAL A 157 -3.73 8.27 -10.16
C VAL A 157 -4.74 7.73 -9.14
N PRO A 158 -5.53 6.69 -9.46
CA PRO A 158 -6.40 6.03 -8.48
C PRO A 158 -5.62 5.55 -7.26
N ALA A 159 -6.20 5.77 -6.06
CA ALA A 159 -5.55 5.46 -4.80
C ALA A 159 -6.49 4.71 -3.85
N THR A 160 -5.99 3.66 -3.22
CA THR A 160 -6.71 2.94 -2.17
C THR A 160 -5.83 2.81 -0.95
N SER A 161 -6.31 3.32 0.19
CA SER A 161 -5.66 3.10 1.48
C SER A 161 -6.39 2.02 2.27
N ILE A 162 -5.71 0.91 2.54
CA ILE A 162 -6.20 -0.17 3.40
C ILE A 162 -5.57 -0.01 4.77
N TYR A 163 -6.39 0.15 5.79
CA TYR A 163 -5.95 0.44 7.16
C TYR A 163 -6.73 -0.36 8.20
N SER A 164 -6.22 -0.40 9.43
CA SER A 164 -6.89 -1.06 10.54
C SER A 164 -6.80 -0.23 11.82
N ARG A 165 -7.91 -0.14 12.56
CA ARG A 165 -7.92 0.44 13.90
C ARG A 165 -7.16 -0.43 14.92
N CYS A 166 -6.88 -1.69 14.57
CA CYS A 166 -6.14 -2.66 15.38
C CYS A 166 -4.66 -2.80 14.94
N ASP A 167 -4.14 -1.90 14.11
CA ASP A 167 -2.81 -1.97 13.50
C ASP A 167 -1.68 -2.19 14.54
N GLY A 168 -1.68 -1.45 15.63
CA GLY A 168 -0.70 -1.57 16.71
C GLY A 168 0.66 -0.93 16.45
N ILE A 169 1.02 -0.58 15.22
CA ILE A 169 2.29 0.08 14.83
C ILE A 169 2.04 1.48 14.31
N VAL A 170 1.10 1.64 13.38
CA VAL A 170 0.72 2.92 12.77
C VAL A 170 -0.67 3.32 13.25
N ALA A 171 -0.82 4.55 13.70
CA ALA A 171 -2.14 5.09 14.02
C ALA A 171 -2.98 5.17 12.75
N TRP A 172 -4.16 4.58 12.78
CA TRP A 172 -5.03 4.45 11.60
C TRP A 172 -5.39 5.81 10.97
N GLN A 173 -5.48 6.88 11.79
CA GLN A 173 -5.74 8.24 11.31
C GLN A 173 -4.66 8.74 10.35
N ALA A 174 -3.42 8.27 10.53
CA ALA A 174 -2.31 8.60 9.66
C ALA A 174 -2.38 7.87 8.31
N CYS A 175 -3.19 6.82 8.20
CA CYS A 175 -3.33 6.03 6.98
C CYS A 175 -4.40 6.55 6.01
N LEU A 176 -5.23 7.51 6.43
CA LEU A 176 -6.38 7.94 5.64
C LEU A 176 -5.99 8.83 4.46
N ASP A 177 -6.40 8.43 3.27
CA ASP A 177 -6.30 9.26 2.07
C ASP A 177 -7.33 10.41 2.11
N PRO A 178 -6.97 11.61 1.65
CA PRO A 178 -7.95 12.69 1.52
C PRO A 178 -9.05 12.32 0.51
N PRO A 179 -10.27 12.85 0.67
CA PRO A 179 -11.35 12.61 -0.25
C PRO A 179 -11.00 13.03 -1.68
N SER A 180 -11.24 12.16 -2.64
CA SER A 180 -11.08 12.45 -4.07
C SER A 180 -12.01 11.56 -4.87
N ALA A 181 -12.24 11.94 -6.13
CA ALA A 181 -13.11 11.17 -7.04
C ALA A 181 -12.58 9.76 -7.34
N ARG A 182 -11.27 9.53 -7.17
CA ARG A 182 -10.62 8.25 -7.44
C ARG A 182 -9.75 7.78 -6.26
N ALA A 183 -10.11 8.17 -5.03
CA ALA A 183 -9.45 7.69 -3.83
C ALA A 183 -10.47 7.17 -2.83
N GLU A 184 -10.09 6.10 -2.11
CA GLU A 184 -10.90 5.53 -1.05
C GLU A 184 -10.08 4.98 0.10
N ASN A 185 -10.74 4.87 1.25
CA ASN A 185 -10.20 4.28 2.46
C ASN A 185 -10.97 3.01 2.78
N ILE A 186 -10.30 1.87 2.89
CA ILE A 186 -10.90 0.58 3.23
C ILE A 186 -10.42 0.18 4.62
N ALA A 187 -11.36 0.15 5.58
CA ALA A 187 -11.08 -0.34 6.93
C ALA A 187 -11.13 -1.87 6.96
N VAL A 188 -10.16 -2.49 7.61
CA VAL A 188 -10.14 -3.94 7.89
C VAL A 188 -9.89 -4.21 9.37
N VAL A 189 -10.22 -5.42 9.83
CA VAL A 189 -9.89 -5.86 11.20
C VAL A 189 -8.64 -6.73 11.13
N GLY A 190 -7.47 -6.18 11.42
CA GLY A 190 -6.20 -6.91 11.35
C GLY A 190 -5.06 -6.15 12.01
N SER A 191 -3.94 -6.83 12.27
CA SER A 191 -2.71 -6.24 12.77
C SER A 191 -1.83 -5.70 11.64
N HIS A 192 -0.89 -4.81 11.97
CA HIS A 192 0.07 -4.26 10.99
C HIS A 192 0.87 -5.34 10.26
N LEU A 193 1.33 -6.35 10.99
CA LEU A 193 2.12 -7.44 10.40
C LEU A 193 1.26 -8.45 9.64
N GLY A 194 -0.06 -8.41 9.84
CA GLY A 194 -1.02 -9.27 9.16
C GLY A 194 -1.33 -8.84 7.74
N PHE A 195 -1.17 -7.58 7.36
CA PHE A 195 -1.62 -7.05 6.08
C PHE A 195 -1.15 -7.86 4.86
N GLY A 196 0.05 -8.44 4.91
CA GLY A 196 0.60 -9.22 3.79
C GLY A 196 -0.09 -10.57 3.54
N HIS A 197 -0.94 -11.05 4.45
CA HIS A 197 -1.60 -12.36 4.37
C HIS A 197 -3.03 -12.38 4.94
N HIS A 198 -3.58 -11.23 5.32
CA HIS A 198 -4.94 -11.15 5.84
C HIS A 198 -5.97 -11.31 4.71
N PRO A 199 -6.99 -12.21 4.83
CA PRO A 199 -7.92 -12.48 3.74
C PRO A 199 -8.68 -11.26 3.23
N ALA A 200 -9.12 -10.38 4.14
CA ALA A 200 -9.81 -9.15 3.75
C ALA A 200 -8.87 -8.20 2.98
N VAL A 201 -7.60 -8.11 3.38
CA VAL A 201 -6.61 -7.29 2.64
C VAL A 201 -6.38 -7.86 1.25
N ILE A 202 -6.17 -9.17 1.15
CA ILE A 202 -5.98 -9.86 -0.13
C ILE A 202 -7.19 -9.62 -1.04
N TRP A 203 -8.40 -9.80 -0.52
CA TRP A 203 -9.62 -9.55 -1.29
C TRP A 203 -9.70 -8.10 -1.77
N ALA A 204 -9.51 -7.12 -0.88
CA ALA A 204 -9.55 -5.71 -1.26
C ALA A 204 -8.48 -5.38 -2.32
N VAL A 205 -7.26 -5.89 -2.15
CA VAL A 205 -6.18 -5.70 -3.13
C VAL A 205 -6.55 -6.28 -4.50
N THR A 206 -7.05 -7.52 -4.54
CA THR A 206 -7.40 -8.18 -5.80
C THR A 206 -8.58 -7.54 -6.50
N ASP A 207 -9.58 -7.09 -5.75
CA ASP A 207 -10.71 -6.32 -6.27
C ASP A 207 -10.26 -5.00 -6.91
N ARG A 208 -9.35 -4.26 -6.24
CA ARG A 208 -8.80 -3.02 -6.78
C ARG A 208 -7.97 -3.24 -8.03
N LEU A 209 -7.11 -4.27 -8.03
CA LEU A 209 -6.29 -4.61 -9.18
C LEU A 209 -7.12 -5.05 -10.40
N ALA A 210 -8.26 -5.71 -10.18
CA ALA A 210 -9.12 -6.23 -11.24
C ALA A 210 -9.96 -5.17 -11.96
N GLN A 211 -9.96 -3.91 -11.49
CA GLN A 211 -10.67 -2.85 -12.20
C GLN A 211 -10.05 -2.61 -13.59
N PRO A 212 -10.88 -2.47 -14.64
CA PRO A 212 -10.39 -2.14 -15.96
C PRO A 212 -9.58 -0.83 -15.95
N PHE A 213 -8.55 -0.75 -16.79
CA PHE A 213 -7.75 0.45 -16.89
C PHE A 213 -8.59 1.67 -17.29
N GLY A 214 -8.41 2.76 -16.55
CA GLY A 214 -9.19 3.99 -16.79
C GLY A 214 -10.56 4.02 -16.10
N GLU A 215 -11.06 2.91 -15.61
CA GLU A 215 -12.29 2.83 -14.82
C GLU A 215 -11.98 2.85 -13.33
N TRP A 216 -12.89 3.40 -12.55
CA TRP A 216 -12.82 3.38 -11.11
C TRP A 216 -14.21 3.29 -10.50
N ALA A 217 -14.38 2.35 -9.57
CA ALA A 217 -15.59 2.22 -8.78
C ALA A 217 -15.22 1.94 -7.31
N PRO A 218 -15.98 2.43 -6.32
CA PRO A 218 -15.72 2.16 -4.91
C PRO A 218 -15.75 0.66 -4.59
N PHE A 219 -14.91 0.25 -3.64
CA PHE A 219 -14.86 -1.11 -3.13
C PHE A 219 -16.19 -1.53 -2.51
N ARG A 220 -16.59 -2.76 -2.79
CA ARG A 220 -17.76 -3.39 -2.17
C ARG A 220 -17.37 -4.72 -1.55
N ALA A 221 -17.41 -4.76 -0.21
CA ALA A 221 -17.10 -5.98 0.53
C ALA A 221 -18.07 -7.12 0.16
N PRO A 222 -17.54 -8.31 -0.20
CA PRO A 222 -18.40 -9.48 -0.42
C PRO A 222 -19.14 -9.86 0.85
N ALA A 223 -20.35 -10.38 0.71
CA ALA A 223 -21.24 -10.66 1.84
C ALA A 223 -20.57 -11.55 2.91
N ALA A 224 -19.85 -12.58 2.49
CA ALA A 224 -19.16 -13.53 3.38
C ALA A 224 -18.02 -12.89 4.18
N LEU A 225 -17.36 -11.85 3.65
CA LEU A 225 -16.23 -11.17 4.30
C LEU A 225 -16.62 -9.84 4.94
N ARG A 226 -17.88 -9.41 4.81
CA ARG A 226 -18.38 -8.13 5.32
C ARG A 226 -18.05 -7.87 6.80
N PRO A 227 -18.08 -8.85 7.72
CA PRO A 227 -17.70 -8.62 9.12
C PRO A 227 -16.24 -8.20 9.32
N LEU A 228 -15.35 -8.45 8.33
CA LEU A 228 -13.95 -8.06 8.37
C LEU A 228 -13.70 -6.63 7.86
N TYR A 229 -14.74 -5.96 7.33
CA TYR A 229 -14.69 -4.60 6.81
C TYR A 229 -15.63 -3.69 7.62
N PRO A 230 -15.16 -3.12 8.72
CA PRO A 230 -15.93 -2.11 9.44
C PRO A 230 -16.15 -0.88 8.55
N PRO A 231 -17.12 -0.02 8.89
CA PRO A 231 -17.32 1.24 8.18
C PRO A 231 -16.01 2.03 8.09
N ALA A 232 -15.72 2.56 6.91
CA ALA A 232 -14.55 3.37 6.69
C ALA A 232 -14.64 4.71 7.44
N ASP A 233 -13.50 5.17 7.94
CA ASP A 233 -13.39 6.47 8.59
C ASP A 233 -13.18 7.57 7.55
N THR A 234 -13.66 8.75 7.86
CA THR A 234 -13.39 9.97 7.09
C THR A 234 -12.18 10.66 7.69
N PRO A 235 -11.24 11.16 6.86
CA PRO A 235 -10.14 11.98 7.36
C PRO A 235 -10.68 13.17 8.17
N PRO A 236 -10.05 13.54 9.28
CA PRO A 236 -10.43 14.75 10.00
C PRO A 236 -10.38 15.94 9.04
N GLY A 237 -11.46 16.70 8.99
CA GLY A 237 -11.54 17.94 8.21
C GLY A 237 -10.38 18.88 8.55
N ARG A 238 -9.95 19.70 7.59
CA ARG A 238 -9.00 20.78 7.90
C ARG A 238 -9.63 21.65 8.99
N SER A 239 -8.99 21.76 10.13
CA SER A 239 -9.25 22.89 11.01
C SER A 239 -8.92 24.16 10.23
N PRO A 240 -9.79 25.18 10.17
CA PRO A 240 -9.42 26.45 9.58
C PRO A 240 -8.14 26.91 10.28
N GLN A 241 -7.10 27.18 9.52
CA GLN A 241 -5.91 27.84 10.06
C GLN A 241 -6.32 29.25 10.50
N PRO A 242 -5.89 29.71 11.68
CA PRO A 242 -6.17 31.04 12.17
C PRO A 242 -5.56 32.13 11.31
#